data_22f9d6991b8f4cc7a56950f12b07b447
#
_entry.id   22f9d6991b8f4cc7a56950f12b07b447
#
_cell.length_a   1.000
_cell.length_b   1.000
_cell.length_c   1.000
_cell.angle_alpha   90.00
_cell.angle_beta   90.00
_cell.angle_gamma   90.00
#
_symmetry.space_group_name_H-M   'P 1'
#
loop_
_entity.id
_entity.type
_entity.pdbx_description
1 polymer ?
#
loop_
_entity_poly.entity_id
_entity_poly.type
_entity_poly.pdbx_seq_one_letter_code
_entity_poly.pdbx_strand_id
1 'polypeptide(L)'
;MKKWLVIIGIIFLAGCATSMSAMQRRTIESRDLEGNFEDAFKATLQVFQDYGYIIKDSDHASGVIHGETGIKQVWFRMENFEITATLEQFGTNVVKERISLVRKVKSSSQYGTQEDSVIIDDPELFQRLYNDIQKEMFIRKNLSK
;
A
#
# COMPACT_ATOMS: atom_id res chain seq x y z
N MET A 1 21.60 -8.34 47.29
CA MET A 1 20.21 -7.98 47.04
C MET A 1 20.05 -6.72 46.14
N LYS A 2 20.86 -5.68 46.30
CA LYS A 2 20.75 -4.47 45.42
C LYS A 2 21.04 -4.68 43.93
N LYS A 3 21.86 -5.67 43.54
CA LYS A 3 22.21 -5.94 42.14
C LYS A 3 21.10 -6.67 41.38
N TRP A 4 20.22 -7.38 42.03
CA TRP A 4 19.10 -8.08 41.41
C TRP A 4 17.93 -7.18 41.04
N LEU A 5 17.73 -6.10 41.79
CA LEU A 5 16.70 -5.11 41.50
C LEU A 5 16.97 -4.30 40.24
N VAL A 6 18.25 -4.09 39.88
CA VAL A 6 18.64 -3.39 38.64
C VAL A 6 18.36 -4.23 37.40
N ILE A 7 18.54 -5.55 37.47
CA ILE A 7 18.29 -6.47 36.35
C ILE A 7 16.80 -6.58 36.03
N ILE A 8 15.93 -6.58 37.05
CA ILE A 8 14.47 -6.62 36.87
C ILE A 8 13.94 -5.33 36.21
N GLY A 9 14.57 -4.17 36.48
CA GLY A 9 14.18 -2.88 35.90
C GLY A 9 14.44 -2.76 34.38
N ILE A 10 15.43 -3.50 33.85
CA ILE A 10 15.80 -3.45 32.41
C ILE A 10 14.87 -4.29 31.54
N ILE A 11 14.23 -5.32 32.09
CA ILE A 11 13.33 -6.20 31.33
C ILE A 11 11.98 -5.52 31.00
N PHE A 12 11.59 -4.48 31.74
CA PHE A 12 10.32 -3.75 31.52
C PHE A 12 10.35 -2.71 30.38
N LEU A 13 11.51 -2.42 29.79
CA LEU A 13 11.65 -1.43 28.71
C LEU A 13 11.57 -2.01 27.30
N ALA A 14 11.38 -3.31 27.12
CA ALA A 14 11.39 -4.00 25.82
C ALA A 14 9.98 -4.39 25.33
N GLY A 15 9.00 -3.49 25.38
CA GLY A 15 7.63 -3.92 25.07
C GLY A 15 6.68 -2.85 24.54
N CYS A 16 7.13 -1.98 23.63
CA CYS A 16 6.19 -1.19 22.84
C CYS A 16 6.49 -1.38 21.34
N ALA A 17 6.08 -2.52 20.79
CA ALA A 17 5.77 -2.59 19.37
C ALA A 17 4.48 -1.75 19.18
N THR A 18 4.63 -0.43 19.00
CA THR A 18 3.52 0.47 18.75
C THR A 18 3.01 0.19 17.33
N SER A 19 1.89 -0.50 17.24
CA SER A 19 1.14 -0.58 15.98
C SER A 19 0.82 0.86 15.53
N MET A 20 1.07 1.14 14.25
CA MET A 20 0.80 2.46 13.66
C MET A 20 -0.67 2.83 13.86
N SER A 21 -0.94 4.05 14.32
CA SER A 21 -2.32 4.53 14.48
C SER A 21 -2.99 4.68 13.12
N ALA A 22 -4.33 4.61 13.08
CA ALA A 22 -5.09 4.79 11.84
C ALA A 22 -4.81 6.15 11.18
N MET A 23 -4.50 7.19 11.97
CA MET A 23 -4.17 8.52 11.46
C MET A 23 -2.77 8.55 10.81
N GLN A 24 -1.78 7.94 11.44
CA GLN A 24 -0.43 7.80 10.88
C GLN A 24 -0.46 7.01 9.57
N ARG A 25 -1.24 5.92 9.52
CA ARG A 25 -1.42 5.13 8.30
C ARG A 25 -2.00 5.96 7.17
N ARG A 26 -3.06 6.73 7.41
CA ARG A 26 -3.64 7.63 6.39
C ARG A 26 -2.64 8.62 5.83
N THR A 27 -1.68 9.09 6.63
CA THR A 27 -0.65 10.03 6.20
C THR A 27 0.31 9.40 5.20
N ILE A 28 0.67 8.13 5.35
CA ILE A 28 1.55 7.42 4.41
C ILE A 28 0.80 6.90 3.19
N GLU A 29 -0.47 6.50 3.36
CA GLU A 29 -1.35 6.02 2.30
C GLU A 29 -1.85 7.12 1.36
N SER A 30 -1.74 8.39 1.72
CA SER A 30 -2.27 9.52 0.93
C SER A 30 -1.18 10.47 0.50
N ARG A 31 -1.26 10.93 -0.77
CA ARG A 31 -0.35 11.91 -1.35
C ARG A 31 -1.10 12.85 -2.29
N ASP A 32 -0.69 14.11 -2.30
CA ASP A 32 -1.09 15.06 -3.32
C ASP A 32 -0.10 14.98 -4.49
N LEU A 33 -0.60 14.69 -5.69
CA LEU A 33 0.15 14.59 -6.93
C LEU A 33 -0.05 15.85 -7.76
N GLU A 34 1.04 16.38 -8.32
CA GLU A 34 0.96 17.56 -9.21
C GLU A 34 0.62 17.13 -10.63
N GLY A 35 -0.54 17.56 -11.12
CA GLY A 35 -1.01 17.28 -12.47
C GLY A 35 -2.52 17.18 -12.59
N ASN A 36 -2.98 16.69 -13.73
CA ASN A 36 -4.40 16.46 -13.98
C ASN A 36 -4.77 15.01 -13.65
N PHE A 37 -6.07 14.78 -13.48
CA PHE A 37 -6.64 13.49 -13.11
C PHE A 37 -6.32 12.38 -14.14
N GLU A 38 -6.42 12.68 -15.43
CA GLU A 38 -6.20 11.72 -16.50
C GLU A 38 -4.77 11.15 -16.50
N ASP A 39 -3.78 12.04 -16.36
CA ASP A 39 -2.38 11.63 -16.29
C ASP A 39 -2.08 10.84 -15.00
N ALA A 40 -2.65 11.27 -13.86
CA ALA A 40 -2.51 10.57 -12.60
C ALA A 40 -3.12 9.16 -12.66
N PHE A 41 -4.35 9.05 -13.16
CA PHE A 41 -5.05 7.77 -13.27
C PHE A 41 -4.29 6.77 -14.17
N LYS A 42 -3.82 7.22 -15.34
CA LYS A 42 -3.04 6.38 -16.26
C LYS A 42 -1.66 6.03 -15.70
N ALA A 43 -1.01 6.96 -15.01
CA ALA A 43 0.27 6.72 -14.36
C ALA A 43 0.15 5.67 -13.26
N THR A 44 -0.88 5.77 -12.41
CA THR A 44 -1.15 4.78 -11.36
C THR A 44 -1.40 3.40 -11.92
N LEU A 45 -2.22 3.28 -12.98
CA LEU A 45 -2.45 2.01 -13.69
C LEU A 45 -1.14 1.40 -14.17
N GLN A 46 -0.29 2.19 -14.83
CA GLN A 46 0.98 1.72 -15.36
C GLN A 46 1.91 1.25 -14.25
N VAL A 47 2.07 2.06 -13.20
CA VAL A 47 2.96 1.71 -12.07
C VAL A 47 2.47 0.44 -11.37
N PHE A 48 1.17 0.26 -11.17
CA PHE A 48 0.65 -0.96 -10.57
C PHE A 48 0.99 -2.19 -11.41
N GLN A 49 0.87 -2.11 -12.74
CA GLN A 49 1.27 -3.17 -13.66
C GLN A 49 2.78 -3.43 -13.61
N ASP A 50 3.60 -2.39 -13.54
CA ASP A 50 5.07 -2.51 -13.43
C ASP A 50 5.50 -3.19 -12.12
N TYR A 51 4.73 -2.99 -11.05
CA TYR A 51 4.91 -3.70 -9.77
C TYR A 51 4.34 -5.13 -9.77
N GLY A 52 3.79 -5.59 -10.89
CA GLY A 52 3.30 -6.96 -11.08
C GLY A 52 1.86 -7.18 -10.61
N TYR A 53 1.09 -6.12 -10.42
CA TYR A 53 -0.34 -6.24 -10.14
C TYR A 53 -1.12 -6.46 -11.44
N ILE A 54 -2.07 -7.39 -11.39
CA ILE A 54 -3.07 -7.61 -12.44
C ILE A 54 -4.25 -6.72 -12.08
N ILE A 55 -4.56 -5.75 -12.94
CA ILE A 55 -5.71 -4.87 -12.74
C ILE A 55 -6.99 -5.69 -12.90
N LYS A 56 -7.80 -5.75 -11.86
CA LYS A 56 -9.08 -6.46 -11.83
C LYS A 56 -10.25 -5.56 -12.14
N ASP A 57 -10.16 -4.33 -11.68
CA ASP A 57 -11.17 -3.31 -11.91
C ASP A 57 -10.52 -1.92 -11.96
N SER A 58 -11.04 -1.07 -12.82
CA SER A 58 -10.65 0.32 -12.90
C SER A 58 -11.82 1.16 -13.39
N ASP A 59 -12.32 2.03 -12.51
CA ASP A 59 -13.38 2.95 -12.82
C ASP A 59 -12.85 4.39 -12.84
N HIS A 60 -12.70 4.92 -14.04
CA HIS A 60 -12.23 6.28 -14.27
C HIS A 60 -13.18 7.32 -13.71
N ALA A 61 -14.49 7.08 -13.73
CA ALA A 61 -15.49 8.06 -13.27
C ALA A 61 -15.47 8.23 -11.75
N SER A 62 -15.27 7.14 -11.00
CA SER A 62 -15.13 7.17 -9.54
C SER A 62 -13.67 7.35 -9.08
N GLY A 63 -12.71 7.27 -9.99
CA GLY A 63 -11.29 7.37 -9.68
C GLY A 63 -10.73 6.16 -8.91
N VAL A 64 -11.33 4.99 -9.03
CA VAL A 64 -10.92 3.78 -8.30
C VAL A 64 -10.18 2.83 -9.23
N ILE A 65 -9.05 2.32 -8.74
CA ILE A 65 -8.25 1.28 -9.39
C ILE A 65 -8.04 0.16 -8.38
N HIS A 66 -8.34 -1.07 -8.77
CA HIS A 66 -8.11 -2.25 -7.96
C HIS A 66 -7.29 -3.28 -8.72
N GLY A 67 -6.25 -3.80 -8.09
CA GLY A 67 -5.38 -4.83 -8.63
C GLY A 67 -4.97 -5.86 -7.59
N GLU A 68 -4.55 -7.01 -8.06
CA GLU A 68 -4.02 -8.08 -7.21
C GLU A 68 -2.82 -8.76 -7.87
N THR A 69 -1.90 -9.27 -7.06
CA THR A 69 -0.82 -10.13 -7.57
C THR A 69 -1.33 -11.55 -7.81
N GLY A 70 -0.61 -12.31 -8.62
CA GLY A 70 -0.83 -13.76 -8.69
C GLY A 70 -0.65 -14.42 -7.31
N ILE A 71 -1.36 -15.53 -7.10
CA ILE A 71 -1.26 -16.32 -5.88
C ILE A 71 0.12 -16.99 -5.85
N LYS A 72 0.87 -16.77 -4.77
CA LYS A 72 2.12 -17.48 -4.51
C LYS A 72 1.86 -18.53 -3.45
N GLN A 73 2.25 -19.77 -3.75
CA GLN A 73 2.21 -20.85 -2.77
C GLN A 73 3.56 -20.90 -2.02
N VAL A 74 3.50 -20.73 -0.70
CA VAL A 74 4.65 -20.84 0.20
C VAL A 74 4.35 -21.92 1.22
N TRP A 75 4.90 -23.14 1.01
CA TRP A 75 4.63 -24.33 1.84
C TRP A 75 3.11 -24.64 1.89
N PHE A 76 2.49 -24.54 3.06
CA PHE A 76 1.05 -24.78 3.30
C PHE A 76 0.20 -23.49 3.25
N ARG A 77 0.77 -22.39 2.77
CA ARG A 77 0.11 -21.07 2.69
C ARG A 77 0.02 -20.61 1.26
N MET A 78 -1.08 -19.98 0.92
CA MET A 78 -1.25 -19.22 -0.32
C MET A 78 -1.28 -17.74 0.05
N GLU A 79 -0.47 -16.96 -0.63
CA GLU A 79 -0.38 -15.51 -0.40
C GLU A 79 -0.64 -14.75 -1.69
N ASN A 80 -1.41 -13.67 -1.60
CA ASN A 80 -1.54 -12.66 -2.64
C ASN A 80 -1.58 -11.27 -2.02
N PHE A 81 -1.27 -10.26 -2.83
CA PHE A 81 -1.34 -8.86 -2.42
C PHE A 81 -2.41 -8.17 -3.24
N GLU A 82 -3.22 -7.39 -2.57
CA GLU A 82 -4.21 -6.51 -3.18
C GLU A 82 -3.77 -5.07 -3.02
N ILE A 83 -3.93 -4.29 -4.09
CA ILE A 83 -3.69 -2.85 -4.11
C ILE A 83 -4.96 -2.14 -4.57
N THR A 84 -5.31 -1.09 -3.87
CA THR A 84 -6.43 -0.22 -4.26
C THR A 84 -5.96 1.22 -4.22
N ALA A 85 -6.15 1.95 -5.31
CA ALA A 85 -5.98 3.39 -5.35
C ALA A 85 -7.33 4.07 -5.48
N THR A 86 -7.47 5.22 -4.84
CA THR A 86 -8.58 6.15 -5.02
C THR A 86 -8.01 7.51 -5.34
N LEU A 87 -8.41 8.07 -6.48
CA LEU A 87 -7.94 9.36 -6.99
C LEU A 87 -9.10 10.35 -7.02
N GLU A 88 -8.84 11.57 -6.57
CA GLU A 88 -9.80 12.66 -6.57
C GLU A 88 -9.12 13.94 -7.06
N GLN A 89 -9.71 14.61 -8.05
CA GLN A 89 -9.21 15.90 -8.53
C GLN A 89 -9.48 16.98 -7.48
N PHE A 90 -8.43 17.64 -7.04
CA PHE A 90 -8.51 18.75 -6.09
C PHE A 90 -8.00 20.05 -6.75
N GLY A 91 -8.93 20.89 -7.15
CA GLY A 91 -8.59 22.09 -7.92
C GLY A 91 -8.19 21.75 -9.37
N THR A 92 -7.37 22.61 -9.99
CA THR A 92 -7.05 22.51 -11.43
C THR A 92 -5.80 21.68 -11.74
N ASN A 93 -4.90 21.50 -10.77
CA ASN A 93 -3.59 20.91 -11.02
C ASN A 93 -3.08 20.03 -9.85
N VAL A 94 -3.97 19.57 -9.01
CA VAL A 94 -3.63 18.67 -7.90
C VAL A 94 -4.62 17.50 -7.90
N VAL A 95 -4.08 16.29 -7.81
CA VAL A 95 -4.86 15.07 -7.63
C VAL A 95 -4.49 14.48 -6.28
N LYS A 96 -5.48 14.30 -5.42
CA LYS A 96 -5.29 13.59 -4.18
C LYS A 96 -5.43 12.11 -4.44
N GLU A 97 -4.37 11.36 -4.18
CA GLU A 97 -4.37 9.92 -4.31
C GLU A 97 -4.21 9.25 -2.95
N ARG A 98 -4.95 8.17 -2.76
CA ARG A 98 -4.79 7.28 -1.62
C ARG A 98 -4.62 5.85 -2.11
N ILE A 99 -3.55 5.21 -1.66
CA ILE A 99 -3.23 3.81 -1.96
C ILE A 99 -3.38 2.98 -0.69
N SER A 100 -4.04 1.85 -0.79
CA SER A 100 -4.14 0.83 0.26
C SER A 100 -3.57 -0.48 -0.24
N LEU A 101 -2.77 -1.13 0.60
CA LEU A 101 -2.11 -2.41 0.34
C LEU A 101 -2.52 -3.43 1.37
N VAL A 102 -2.98 -4.59 0.93
CA VAL A 102 -3.41 -5.70 1.79
C VAL A 102 -2.72 -6.98 1.35
N ARG A 103 -2.10 -7.68 2.28
CA ARG A 103 -1.63 -9.05 2.07
C ARG A 103 -2.69 -10.02 2.56
N LYS A 104 -3.18 -10.89 1.69
CA LYS A 104 -4.08 -11.99 2.04
C LYS A 104 -3.29 -13.28 2.15
N VAL A 105 -3.53 -14.02 3.21
CA VAL A 105 -2.90 -15.30 3.49
C VAL A 105 -3.98 -16.33 3.73
N LYS A 106 -4.00 -17.37 2.92
CA LYS A 106 -4.85 -18.55 3.12
C LYS A 106 -3.99 -19.72 3.59
N SER A 107 -4.27 -20.24 4.77
CA SER A 107 -3.63 -21.44 5.31
C SER A 107 -4.64 -22.57 5.38
N SER A 108 -4.27 -23.74 4.87
CA SER A 108 -5.07 -24.95 4.94
C SER A 108 -4.49 -25.90 5.97
N SER A 109 -5.32 -26.38 6.89
CA SER A 109 -4.99 -27.39 7.88
C SER A 109 -6.01 -28.53 7.84
N GLN A 110 -5.72 -29.63 8.51
CA GLN A 110 -6.71 -30.73 8.64
C GLN A 110 -8.00 -30.33 9.38
N TYR A 111 -8.02 -29.15 10.00
CA TYR A 111 -9.17 -28.60 10.72
C TYR A 111 -9.93 -27.53 9.95
N GLY A 112 -9.51 -27.19 8.72
CA GLY A 112 -10.17 -26.22 7.85
C GLY A 112 -9.22 -25.24 7.20
N THR A 113 -9.78 -24.31 6.45
CA THR A 113 -9.06 -23.21 5.80
C THR A 113 -9.27 -21.93 6.61
N GLN A 114 -8.16 -21.28 6.98
CA GLN A 114 -8.16 -19.98 7.63
C GLN A 114 -7.67 -18.93 6.63
N GLU A 115 -8.37 -17.80 6.57
CA GLU A 115 -7.99 -16.64 5.76
C GLU A 115 -7.70 -15.45 6.69
N ASP A 116 -6.49 -14.92 6.59
CA ASP A 116 -6.05 -13.75 7.32
C ASP A 116 -5.73 -12.61 6.35
N SER A 117 -6.05 -11.38 6.72
CA SER A 117 -5.72 -10.18 5.97
C SER A 117 -4.88 -9.24 6.82
N VAL A 118 -3.74 -8.85 6.29
CA VAL A 118 -2.81 -7.93 6.96
C VAL A 118 -2.64 -6.68 6.10
N ILE A 119 -2.94 -5.52 6.67
CA ILE A 119 -2.69 -4.24 6.02
C ILE A 119 -1.18 -3.99 6.04
N ILE A 120 -0.64 -3.61 4.89
CA ILE A 120 0.76 -3.22 4.75
C ILE A 120 0.84 -1.72 4.98
N ASP A 121 1.67 -1.32 5.93
CA ASP A 121 1.89 0.07 6.33
C ASP A 121 3.39 0.44 6.32
N ASP A 122 4.11 -0.05 5.31
CA ASP A 122 5.53 0.23 5.08
C ASP A 122 5.73 1.60 4.40
N PRO A 123 6.23 2.63 5.12
CA PRO A 123 6.38 3.97 4.57
C PRO A 123 7.32 4.05 3.37
N GLU A 124 8.37 3.20 3.33
CA GLU A 124 9.34 3.20 2.22
C GLU A 124 8.71 2.66 0.94
N LEU A 125 7.85 1.65 1.05
CA LEU A 125 7.12 1.10 -0.09
C LEU A 125 6.16 2.15 -0.67
N PHE A 126 5.38 2.83 0.17
CA PHE A 126 4.49 3.90 -0.28
C PHE A 126 5.25 5.07 -0.89
N GLN A 127 6.39 5.45 -0.30
CA GLN A 127 7.25 6.51 -0.85
C GLN A 127 7.74 6.16 -2.27
N ARG A 128 8.16 4.91 -2.50
CA ARG A 128 8.59 4.45 -3.83
C ARG A 128 7.44 4.46 -4.83
N LEU A 129 6.27 3.91 -4.46
CA LEU A 129 5.08 3.92 -5.32
C LEU A 129 4.73 5.33 -5.78
N TYR A 130 4.62 6.28 -4.86
CA TYR A 130 4.28 7.67 -5.19
C TYR A 130 5.36 8.36 -6.03
N ASN A 131 6.63 8.10 -5.79
CA ASN A 131 7.72 8.64 -6.60
C ASN A 131 7.64 8.11 -8.05
N ASP A 132 7.36 6.83 -8.22
CA ASP A 132 7.23 6.22 -9.55
C ASP A 132 5.99 6.72 -10.28
N ILE A 133 4.86 6.90 -9.59
CA ILE A 133 3.63 7.50 -10.16
C ILE A 133 3.91 8.94 -10.61
N GLN A 134 4.53 9.77 -9.77
CA GLN A 134 4.84 11.16 -10.11
C GLN A 134 5.83 11.24 -11.30
N LYS A 135 6.79 10.34 -11.36
CA LYS A 135 7.72 10.23 -12.49
C LYS A 135 6.98 9.85 -13.78
N GLU A 136 6.09 8.89 -13.73
CA GLU A 136 5.30 8.47 -14.89
C GLU A 136 4.37 9.59 -15.38
N MET A 137 3.73 10.33 -14.46
CA MET A 137 2.95 11.52 -14.79
C MET A 137 3.79 12.58 -15.53
N PHE A 138 5.02 12.81 -15.08
CA PHE A 138 5.95 13.74 -15.72
C PHE A 138 6.31 13.29 -17.14
N ILE A 139 6.57 12.00 -17.34
CA ILE A 139 6.85 11.42 -18.65
C ILE A 139 5.67 11.63 -19.60
N ARG A 140 4.44 11.32 -19.16
CA ARG A 140 3.21 11.49 -19.95
C ARG A 140 2.97 12.94 -20.36
N LYS A 141 3.11 13.87 -19.43
CA LYS A 141 2.98 15.30 -19.69
C LYS A 141 3.95 15.80 -20.76
N ASN A 142 5.15 15.22 -20.86
CA ASN A 142 6.15 15.63 -21.85
C ASN A 142 5.99 14.91 -23.22
N LEU A 143 5.37 13.74 -23.24
CA LEU A 143 5.07 13.02 -24.47
C LEU A 143 3.79 13.52 -25.17
N SER A 144 2.92 14.23 -24.46
CA SER A 144 1.66 14.77 -24.99
C SER A 144 1.81 16.16 -25.62
N LYS A 145 3.02 16.71 -25.70
CA LYS A 145 3.37 17.95 -26.39
C LYS A 145 3.93 17.67 -27.78
#